data_3966c88eca590bb65aa0e8629e30e5b6
#
_entry.id   3966c88eca590bb65aa0e8629e30e5b6
#
_cell.length_a   1.000
_cell.length_b   1.000
_cell.length_c   1.000
_cell.angle_alpha   90.00
_cell.angle_beta   90.00
_cell.angle_gamma   90.00
#
_symmetry.space_group_name_H-M   'P 1'
#
loop_
_entity.id
_entity.type
_entity.pdbx_description
1 polymer ?
#
loop_
_entity_poly.entity_id
_entity_poly.type
_entity_poly.pdbx_seq_one_letter_code
_entity_poly.pdbx_strand_id
1 'polypeptide(L)'
;MFIILTIPLIFIVLSVDGKFYEKLCPAPVTPKYLIKEFDSLQKRPHSILYHKVAHSFIGGTIFSMTAGIASIFELIRNLFFPKMTPAISDAFSHVEINSTLTIENKSPNDMEQGLQIGFTIAEMTQRVESQLRNMGLVDNFSDIIYIVAHGSSSANNPHHGAHDCGACSGRPGSVNARVFSTMANHNEVRMALQQNGIHIPQTTWFVGALHDTAADQIKFYDTDKLPTALSEKHKLFSVQFETALDLNAHERSRRFASINTKANLKEVRKEIKNRSVSLFEPRPELGHGSNALCIIGRRAITKNIFLDRRAFLNSYDYTIDPTGDILAKVISPIGPVCGGINLEYYFSRIDNQKLGAGTKLPHNVMGLIGVSNSSDGDLRPGLPLQMIEVHDPVRLLVVVEQVPDIVLKVVKSSENIYNWYSKQWIHLVVINPIDGNLYQFKNDQFEPYETVSIKTEKVQNFQQLFENATEMSAFTIENATTENLPIYYLN
;
A
#
# COMPACT_ATOMS: atom_id res chain seq x y z
N MET A 1 2.18 -18.22 -14.38
CA MET A 1 1.32 -17.83 -13.25
C MET A 1 1.99 -16.67 -12.57
N PHE A 2 1.36 -15.50 -12.57
CA PHE A 2 1.92 -14.32 -11.90
C PHE A 2 1.52 -14.37 -10.45
N ILE A 3 2.49 -14.35 -9.56
CA ILE A 3 2.23 -14.09 -8.14
C ILE A 3 2.61 -12.63 -7.92
N ILE A 4 1.63 -11.74 -8.00
CA ILE A 4 1.78 -10.38 -7.48
C ILE A 4 1.58 -10.50 -5.98
N LEU A 5 2.67 -10.51 -5.27
CA LEU A 5 2.64 -10.45 -3.82
C LEU A 5 2.74 -9.00 -3.42
N THR A 6 1.60 -8.39 -3.19
CA THR A 6 1.58 -7.22 -2.32
C THR A 6 1.92 -7.76 -0.95
N ILE A 7 3.13 -7.55 -0.48
CA ILE A 7 3.50 -7.88 0.88
C ILE A 7 2.95 -6.76 1.76
N PRO A 8 1.82 -6.94 2.41
CA PRO A 8 1.46 -6.03 3.47
C PRO A 8 2.24 -6.44 4.71
N LEU A 9 3.07 -5.55 5.18
CA LEU A 9 3.21 -5.37 6.62
C LEU A 9 4.12 -6.23 7.46
N ILE A 10 5.05 -7.02 7.01
CA ILE A 10 5.88 -7.76 7.98
C ILE A 10 7.38 -7.63 7.72
N PHE A 11 7.81 -6.51 7.25
CA PHE A 11 9.22 -6.21 7.38
C PHE A 11 9.41 -4.92 8.15
N ILE A 12 9.79 -5.12 9.35
CA ILE A 12 10.41 -4.09 10.14
C ILE A 12 11.67 -3.69 9.44
N VAL A 13 11.53 -2.62 8.84
CA VAL A 13 12.49 -2.03 8.11
C VAL A 13 13.49 -1.27 8.81
N LEU A 14 14.32 -1.16 8.32
CA LEU A 14 15.61 -0.71 8.05
C LEU A 14 15.60 0.78 7.76
N SER A 15 15.69 1.53 8.78
CA SER A 15 15.85 2.96 8.70
C SER A 15 17.33 3.29 8.59
N VAL A 16 17.61 4.26 7.78
CA VAL A 16 18.90 4.94 7.75
C VAL A 16 19.11 5.77 9.03
N ASP A 17 18.02 6.06 9.76
CA ASP A 17 18.03 6.77 11.04
C ASP A 17 17.55 5.88 12.19
N GLY A 18 18.48 5.12 12.80
CA GLY A 18 18.19 4.21 13.90
C GLY A 18 17.48 4.80 15.11
N LYS A 19 17.47 6.12 15.27
CA LYS A 19 16.81 6.80 16.38
C LYS A 19 15.29 6.78 16.36
N PHE A 20 14.69 6.60 15.20
CA PHE A 20 13.23 6.63 15.06
C PHE A 20 12.58 5.28 15.44
N TYR A 21 13.31 4.19 15.26
CA TYR A 21 12.80 2.83 15.48
C TYR A 21 12.79 2.37 16.94
N GLU A 22 13.68 2.84 17.75
CA GLU A 22 13.68 2.51 19.19
C GLU A 22 12.39 2.95 19.91
N LYS A 23 11.67 3.94 19.36
CA LYS A 23 10.41 4.44 19.93
C LYS A 23 9.15 3.77 19.44
N LEU A 24 9.16 3.15 18.25
CA LEU A 24 7.95 2.65 17.58
C LEU A 24 7.84 1.12 17.55
N CYS A 25 8.91 0.40 17.77
CA CYS A 25 8.89 -1.06 17.81
C CYS A 25 9.23 -1.59 19.19
N PRO A 26 8.26 -2.15 19.92
CA PRO A 26 8.52 -2.79 21.22
C PRO A 26 9.24 -4.15 21.11
N ALA A 27 9.51 -4.65 19.91
CA ALA A 27 10.30 -5.87 19.72
C ALA A 27 11.78 -5.56 19.47
N PRO A 28 12.71 -6.39 19.91
CA PRO A 28 14.14 -6.15 19.77
C PRO A 28 14.58 -6.37 18.32
N VAL A 29 14.25 -5.44 17.46
CA VAL A 29 14.79 -5.41 16.10
C VAL A 29 15.94 -4.44 16.09
N THR A 30 17.13 -4.96 15.99
CA THR A 30 18.32 -4.14 15.84
C THR A 30 18.29 -3.44 14.49
N PRO A 31 18.32 -2.11 14.45
CA PRO A 31 18.39 -1.37 13.20
C PRO A 31 19.62 -1.78 12.39
N LYS A 32 19.44 -1.86 11.07
CA LYS A 32 20.52 -2.27 10.18
C LYS A 32 20.82 -1.16 9.18
N TYR A 33 22.08 -0.99 8.83
CA TYR A 33 22.49 -0.10 7.76
C TYR A 33 22.44 -0.86 6.42
N LEU A 34 21.59 -0.45 5.50
CA LEU A 34 21.32 -1.25 4.30
C LEU A 34 21.56 -0.55 2.97
N ILE A 35 21.53 0.77 2.95
CA ILE A 35 21.63 1.52 1.71
C ILE A 35 22.82 2.45 1.79
N LYS A 36 23.67 2.36 0.80
CA LYS A 36 24.74 3.32 0.58
C LYS A 36 24.30 4.30 -0.51
N GLU A 37 24.01 5.55 -0.11
CA GLU A 37 23.72 6.61 -1.05
C GLU A 37 25.02 7.18 -1.61
N PHE A 38 25.16 7.18 -2.93
CA PHE A 38 26.37 7.68 -3.58
C PHE A 38 26.42 9.20 -3.75
N ASP A 39 25.30 9.94 -3.63
CA ASP A 39 25.23 11.35 -4.05
C ASP A 39 24.64 12.35 -3.05
N SER A 40 24.32 11.95 -1.83
CA SER A 40 23.68 12.89 -0.87
C SER A 40 24.61 14.02 -0.39
N LEU A 41 25.91 13.84 -0.52
CA LEU A 41 26.90 14.81 -0.04
C LEU A 41 27.06 16.05 -0.95
N GLN A 42 26.71 15.98 -2.22
CA GLN A 42 26.85 17.14 -3.12
C GLN A 42 25.69 18.14 -3.03
N LYS A 43 24.50 17.72 -2.58
CA LYS A 43 23.32 18.61 -2.48
C LYS A 43 23.29 19.44 -1.18
N ARG A 44 23.95 18.97 -0.11
CA ARG A 44 23.96 19.65 1.20
C ARG A 44 24.58 21.05 1.24
N PRO A 45 25.70 21.36 0.54
CA PRO A 45 26.32 22.70 0.61
C PRO A 45 25.39 23.81 0.13
N HIS A 46 24.60 23.57 -0.92
CA HIS A 46 23.67 24.56 -1.47
C HIS A 46 22.49 24.85 -0.55
N SER A 47 21.94 23.84 0.11
CA SER A 47 20.83 24.03 1.04
C SER A 47 21.26 24.79 2.30
N ILE A 48 22.48 24.53 2.82
CA ILE A 48 23.01 25.22 3.99
C ILE A 48 23.28 26.70 3.67
N LEU A 49 23.86 27.01 2.51
CA LEU A 49 24.08 28.39 2.07
C LEU A 49 22.75 29.13 1.90
N TYR A 50 21.78 28.48 1.27
CA TYR A 50 20.42 28.98 1.12
C TYR A 50 19.80 29.36 2.48
N HIS A 51 19.81 28.46 3.45
CA HIS A 51 19.28 28.74 4.79
C HIS A 51 20.01 29.90 5.48
N LYS A 52 21.33 29.95 5.41
CA LYS A 52 22.11 31.04 6.04
C LYS A 52 21.79 32.39 5.43
N VAL A 53 21.65 32.48 4.09
CA VAL A 53 21.33 33.72 3.40
C VAL A 53 19.89 34.14 3.64
N ALA A 54 18.94 33.22 3.59
CA ALA A 54 17.52 33.48 3.81
C ALA A 54 17.19 33.98 5.23
N HIS A 55 17.97 33.58 6.23
CA HIS A 55 17.78 34.01 7.62
C HIS A 55 18.47 35.31 8.00
N SER A 56 19.24 35.94 7.11
CA SER A 56 19.77 37.29 7.35
C SER A 56 18.80 38.34 6.85
N PHE A 57 18.69 39.51 7.55
CA PHE A 57 17.76 40.56 7.16
C PHE A 57 18.00 41.07 5.73
N ILE A 58 19.23 41.41 5.39
CA ILE A 58 19.62 41.92 4.06
C ILE A 58 19.54 40.77 3.04
N GLY A 59 20.15 39.62 3.36
CA GLY A 59 20.15 38.47 2.48
C GLY A 59 18.75 37.93 2.24
N GLY A 60 17.91 37.87 3.28
CA GLY A 60 16.52 37.48 3.19
C GLY A 60 15.69 38.41 2.31
N THR A 61 15.91 39.73 2.41
CA THR A 61 15.21 40.70 1.58
C THR A 61 15.63 40.57 0.10
N ILE A 62 16.90 40.55 -0.19
CA ILE A 62 17.42 40.36 -1.56
C ILE A 62 16.98 39.02 -2.13
N PHE A 63 17.04 37.97 -1.31
CA PHE A 63 16.62 36.64 -1.69
C PHE A 63 15.11 36.58 -1.98
N SER A 64 14.27 37.17 -1.14
CA SER A 64 12.81 37.22 -1.35
C SER A 64 12.44 38.00 -2.60
N MET A 65 13.14 39.09 -2.90
CA MET A 65 12.91 39.87 -4.13
C MET A 65 13.32 39.11 -5.39
N THR A 66 14.49 38.45 -5.39
CA THR A 66 15.01 37.76 -6.59
C THR A 66 14.39 36.36 -6.75
N ALA A 67 14.42 35.57 -5.71
CA ALA A 67 13.86 34.23 -5.73
C ALA A 67 12.33 34.24 -5.77
N GLY A 68 11.68 35.26 -5.22
CA GLY A 68 10.24 35.44 -5.32
C GLY A 68 9.79 35.59 -6.78
N ILE A 69 10.49 36.41 -7.57
CA ILE A 69 10.18 36.57 -9.00
C ILE A 69 10.44 35.24 -9.75
N ALA A 70 11.57 34.57 -9.48
CA ALA A 70 11.87 33.27 -10.06
C ALA A 70 10.83 32.19 -9.67
N SER A 71 10.36 32.26 -8.42
CA SER A 71 9.33 31.32 -7.91
C SER A 71 7.96 31.51 -8.58
N ILE A 72 7.65 32.68 -9.10
CA ILE A 72 6.42 32.89 -9.89
C ILE A 72 6.47 32.04 -11.16
N PHE A 73 7.57 32.04 -11.88
CA PHE A 73 7.72 31.20 -13.08
C PHE A 73 7.67 29.71 -12.75
N GLU A 74 8.27 29.31 -11.64
CA GLU A 74 8.20 27.93 -11.19
C GLU A 74 6.78 27.53 -10.73
N LEU A 75 6.08 28.42 -10.04
CA LEU A 75 4.67 28.22 -9.67
C LEU A 75 3.82 28.05 -10.92
N ILE A 76 3.94 28.96 -11.90
CA ILE A 76 3.20 28.85 -13.17
C ILE A 76 3.52 27.52 -13.86
N ARG A 77 4.81 27.17 -13.94
CA ARG A 77 5.22 25.90 -14.52
C ARG A 77 4.60 24.70 -13.80
N ASN A 78 4.61 24.70 -12.47
CA ASN A 78 4.07 23.60 -11.68
C ASN A 78 2.53 23.52 -11.72
N LEU A 79 1.85 24.66 -11.97
CA LEU A 79 0.41 24.68 -12.19
C LEU A 79 0.01 24.06 -13.53
N PHE A 80 0.75 24.38 -14.59
CA PHE A 80 0.42 23.91 -15.95
C PHE A 80 1.13 22.60 -16.33
N PHE A 81 2.26 22.33 -15.70
CA PHE A 81 3.09 21.14 -15.96
C PHE A 81 3.54 20.51 -14.64
N PRO A 82 2.60 20.05 -13.81
CA PRO A 82 2.93 19.53 -12.49
C PRO A 82 3.85 18.32 -12.58
N LYS A 83 4.88 18.30 -11.74
CA LYS A 83 5.83 17.20 -11.61
C LYS A 83 6.05 16.93 -10.13
N MET A 84 6.24 15.66 -9.77
CA MET A 84 6.78 15.32 -8.46
C MET A 84 8.18 15.92 -8.34
N THR A 85 8.38 16.76 -7.35
CA THR A 85 9.69 17.35 -7.06
C THR A 85 10.36 16.62 -5.90
N PRO A 86 11.70 16.56 -5.83
CA PRO A 86 12.39 15.96 -4.70
C PRO A 86 12.05 16.57 -3.35
N ALA A 87 11.69 17.84 -3.31
CA ALA A 87 11.26 18.52 -2.08
C ALA A 87 9.94 17.98 -1.52
N ILE A 88 9.06 17.44 -2.38
CA ILE A 88 7.80 16.83 -1.99
C ILE A 88 8.03 15.37 -1.59
N SER A 89 9.08 14.75 -2.09
CA SER A 89 9.32 13.32 -1.93
C SER A 89 10.70 12.97 -1.39
N ASP A 90 11.17 13.65 -0.35
CA ASP A 90 12.36 13.15 0.39
C ASP A 90 12.16 11.71 0.85
N ALA A 91 10.92 11.30 1.10
CA ALA A 91 10.56 9.92 1.35
C ALA A 91 10.88 8.97 0.17
N PHE A 92 10.94 9.49 -1.05
CA PHE A 92 11.27 8.73 -2.26
C PHE A 92 12.76 8.75 -2.64
N SER A 93 13.60 9.48 -1.93
CA SER A 93 15.05 9.52 -2.20
C SER A 93 15.69 8.13 -2.10
N HIS A 94 15.14 7.25 -1.27
CA HIS A 94 15.55 5.85 -1.13
C HIS A 94 15.11 4.95 -2.30
N VAL A 95 14.30 5.46 -3.18
CA VAL A 95 13.73 4.74 -4.34
C VAL A 95 14.56 4.98 -5.60
N GLU A 96 15.61 5.79 -5.53
CA GLU A 96 16.45 6.06 -6.70
C GLU A 96 17.19 4.80 -7.17
N ILE A 97 17.23 4.61 -8.49
CA ILE A 97 17.81 3.44 -9.16
C ILE A 97 19.29 3.26 -8.78
N ASN A 98 19.95 4.35 -8.43
CA ASN A 98 21.40 4.41 -8.16
C ASN A 98 21.79 4.00 -6.73
N SER A 99 20.82 3.68 -5.87
CA SER A 99 21.14 3.21 -4.51
C SER A 99 21.67 1.79 -4.54
N THR A 100 22.79 1.56 -3.86
CA THR A 100 23.35 0.21 -3.71
C THR A 100 22.93 -0.38 -2.36
N LEU A 101 22.39 -1.59 -2.40
CA LEU A 101 22.03 -2.32 -1.18
C LEU A 101 23.27 -3.00 -0.58
N THR A 102 23.47 -2.83 0.72
CA THR A 102 24.45 -3.56 1.51
C THR A 102 23.71 -4.52 2.42
N ILE A 103 23.47 -5.74 1.96
CA ILE A 103 22.55 -6.69 2.61
C ILE A 103 23.27 -7.67 3.50
N GLU A 104 24.47 -8.12 3.12
CA GLU A 104 25.19 -9.15 3.82
C GLU A 104 26.09 -8.60 4.91
N ASN A 105 25.95 -9.12 6.12
CA ASN A 105 26.91 -8.92 7.20
C ASN A 105 27.95 -10.03 7.15
N LYS A 106 29.19 -9.68 6.83
CA LYS A 106 30.30 -10.62 6.67
C LYS A 106 31.08 -10.85 7.96
N SER A 107 30.96 -9.93 8.90
CA SER A 107 31.70 -9.96 10.14
C SER A 107 30.93 -9.27 11.28
N PRO A 108 31.00 -9.73 12.52
CA PRO A 108 30.43 -9.03 13.66
C PRO A 108 30.93 -7.58 13.83
N ASN A 109 32.07 -7.27 13.22
CA ASN A 109 32.65 -5.92 13.27
C ASN A 109 32.21 -5.02 12.10
N ASP A 110 31.41 -5.54 11.17
CA ASP A 110 30.87 -4.76 10.05
C ASP A 110 29.78 -3.82 10.56
N MET A 111 30.22 -2.62 10.92
CA MET A 111 29.37 -1.58 11.51
C MET A 111 29.53 -0.29 10.70
N GLU A 112 28.44 0.45 10.56
CA GLU A 112 28.43 1.80 10.00
C GLU A 112 27.57 2.69 10.89
N GLN A 113 28.10 3.80 11.35
CA GLN A 113 27.42 4.74 12.25
C GLN A 113 26.83 4.06 13.54
N GLY A 114 27.49 3.02 14.05
CA GLY A 114 27.04 2.26 15.19
C GLY A 114 25.93 1.23 14.87
N LEU A 115 25.58 1.05 13.61
CA LEU A 115 24.60 0.06 13.16
C LEU A 115 25.29 -1.11 12.46
N GLN A 116 24.77 -2.31 12.68
CA GLN A 116 25.22 -3.49 11.94
C GLN A 116 24.92 -3.31 10.44
N ILE A 117 25.93 -3.51 9.61
CA ILE A 117 25.76 -3.54 8.15
C ILE A 117 25.05 -4.84 7.77
N GLY A 118 23.91 -4.73 7.08
CA GLY A 118 23.20 -5.87 6.52
C GLY A 118 22.76 -6.92 7.54
N PHE A 119 22.60 -8.15 7.06
CA PHE A 119 22.08 -9.30 7.79
C PHE A 119 23.03 -10.49 7.68
N THR A 120 23.12 -11.30 8.72
CA THR A 120 23.77 -12.60 8.64
C THR A 120 22.95 -13.57 7.78
N ILE A 121 23.58 -14.61 7.28
CA ILE A 121 22.90 -15.66 6.50
C ILE A 121 21.71 -16.26 7.28
N ALA A 122 21.88 -16.50 8.57
CA ALA A 122 20.82 -17.02 9.42
C ALA A 122 19.62 -16.06 9.51
N GLU A 123 19.86 -14.77 9.71
CA GLU A 123 18.80 -13.73 9.72
C GLU A 123 18.09 -13.64 8.37
N MET A 124 18.82 -13.69 7.26
CA MET A 124 18.25 -13.68 5.92
C MET A 124 17.38 -14.91 5.67
N THR A 125 17.92 -16.11 6.01
CA THR A 125 17.20 -17.37 5.84
C THR A 125 15.90 -17.37 6.62
N GLN A 126 15.94 -16.99 7.89
CA GLN A 126 14.74 -16.94 8.74
C GLN A 126 13.66 -16.01 8.17
N ARG A 127 14.05 -14.86 7.65
CA ARG A 127 13.11 -13.89 7.05
C ARG A 127 12.48 -14.41 5.78
N VAL A 128 13.29 -14.94 4.86
CA VAL A 128 12.81 -15.48 3.59
C VAL A 128 11.92 -16.69 3.86
N GLU A 129 12.34 -17.61 4.69
CA GLU A 129 11.56 -18.79 5.06
C GLU A 129 10.21 -18.43 5.65
N SER A 130 10.21 -17.54 6.65
CA SER A 130 8.97 -17.11 7.31
C SER A 130 7.97 -16.54 6.31
N GLN A 131 8.42 -15.71 5.37
CA GLN A 131 7.53 -15.13 4.38
C GLN A 131 7.05 -16.15 3.36
N LEU A 132 7.93 -16.98 2.83
CA LEU A 132 7.55 -18.02 1.86
C LEU A 132 6.51 -18.98 2.46
N ARG A 133 6.70 -19.40 3.71
CA ARG A 133 5.71 -20.24 4.41
C ARG A 133 4.41 -19.53 4.69
N ASN A 134 4.45 -18.28 5.15
CA ASN A 134 3.23 -17.49 5.42
C ASN A 134 2.41 -17.27 4.14
N MET A 135 3.06 -17.19 2.98
CA MET A 135 2.41 -17.05 1.68
C MET A 135 1.99 -18.39 1.06
N GLY A 136 2.39 -19.52 1.64
CA GLY A 136 2.21 -20.84 1.05
C GLY A 136 3.05 -21.09 -0.20
N LEU A 137 4.08 -20.28 -0.45
CA LEU A 137 4.98 -20.41 -1.60
C LEU A 137 6.21 -21.24 -1.18
N VAL A 138 6.02 -22.54 -1.05
CA VAL A 138 7.08 -23.47 -0.60
C VAL A 138 7.56 -24.42 -1.71
N ASP A 139 6.81 -24.51 -2.80
CA ASP A 139 7.09 -25.32 -3.99
C ASP A 139 6.55 -24.65 -5.27
N ASN A 140 6.70 -25.31 -6.43
CA ASN A 140 6.17 -24.85 -7.72
C ASN A 140 6.55 -23.41 -8.09
N PHE A 141 7.79 -23.03 -7.83
CA PHE A 141 8.29 -21.69 -8.11
C PHE A 141 8.30 -21.39 -9.61
N SER A 142 7.79 -20.22 -9.97
CA SER A 142 7.91 -19.71 -11.34
C SER A 142 9.32 -19.22 -11.63
N ASP A 143 9.70 -19.10 -12.90
CA ASP A 143 11.03 -18.60 -13.31
C ASP A 143 11.30 -17.17 -12.82
N ILE A 144 10.27 -16.31 -12.78
CA ILE A 144 10.37 -14.96 -12.20
C ILE A 144 9.27 -14.77 -11.17
N ILE A 145 9.66 -14.31 -9.99
CA ILE A 145 8.76 -13.95 -8.90
C ILE A 145 8.95 -12.47 -8.61
N TYR A 146 7.88 -11.69 -8.77
CA TYR A 146 7.87 -10.26 -8.50
C TYR A 146 7.43 -9.99 -7.06
N ILE A 147 8.28 -9.30 -6.32
CA ILE A 147 7.99 -8.81 -4.97
C ILE A 147 7.60 -7.34 -5.11
N VAL A 148 6.31 -7.08 -5.18
CA VAL A 148 5.79 -5.74 -5.43
C VAL A 148 5.38 -5.10 -4.11
N ALA A 149 6.11 -4.08 -3.71
CA ALA A 149 5.77 -3.28 -2.55
C ALA A 149 4.86 -2.11 -2.90
N HIS A 150 4.21 -1.58 -1.88
CA HIS A 150 3.33 -0.42 -1.98
C HIS A 150 4.11 0.88 -1.78
N GLY A 151 3.74 1.89 -2.55
CA GLY A 151 4.08 3.28 -2.36
C GLY A 151 2.98 4.15 -2.96
N SER A 152 2.98 5.43 -2.63
CA SER A 152 1.87 6.29 -2.95
C SER A 152 2.29 7.74 -3.06
N SER A 153 2.69 8.16 -4.25
CA SER A 153 3.10 9.53 -4.51
C SER A 153 1.89 10.49 -4.55
N SER A 154 2.04 11.67 -3.96
CA SER A 154 1.05 12.73 -4.08
C SER A 154 1.69 14.09 -3.83
N ALA A 155 1.43 15.06 -4.71
CA ALA A 155 1.92 16.42 -4.56
C ALA A 155 1.14 17.22 -3.52
N ASN A 156 -0.15 16.93 -3.35
CA ASN A 156 -1.04 17.63 -2.41
C ASN A 156 -1.70 16.64 -1.45
N ASN A 157 -0.92 16.13 -0.51
CA ASN A 157 -1.43 15.23 0.51
C ASN A 157 -0.77 15.51 1.87
N PRO A 158 -1.47 16.17 2.80
CA PRO A 158 -0.94 16.47 4.13
C PRO A 158 -0.70 15.21 4.98
N HIS A 159 -1.31 14.09 4.61
CA HIS A 159 -1.15 12.79 5.28
C HIS A 159 -0.31 11.82 4.44
N HIS A 160 0.64 12.34 3.67
CA HIS A 160 1.48 11.54 2.77
C HIS A 160 2.08 10.30 3.45
N GLY A 161 2.65 10.47 4.63
CA GLY A 161 3.26 9.37 5.37
C GLY A 161 2.29 8.26 5.77
N ALA A 162 1.00 8.56 5.97
CA ALA A 162 -0.02 7.56 6.27
C ALA A 162 -0.45 6.78 5.02
N HIS A 163 -0.35 7.39 3.84
CA HIS A 163 -0.79 6.80 2.59
C HIS A 163 0.32 6.03 1.86
N ASP A 164 1.57 6.29 2.17
CA ASP A 164 2.67 5.48 1.67
C ASP A 164 2.63 4.09 2.31
N CYS A 165 3.50 3.75 3.18
CA CYS A 165 3.44 2.48 3.85
C CYS A 165 3.55 2.71 5.37
N GLY A 166 2.45 2.49 6.10
CA GLY A 166 2.42 2.65 7.56
C GLY A 166 3.44 1.75 8.26
N ALA A 167 3.64 0.53 7.77
CA ALA A 167 4.65 -0.39 8.28
C ALA A 167 6.08 0.06 8.00
N CYS A 168 6.28 0.88 6.96
CA CYS A 168 7.57 1.47 6.61
C CYS A 168 7.73 2.89 7.19
N SER A 169 6.97 3.23 8.23
CA SER A 169 6.99 4.56 8.88
C SER A 169 6.70 5.70 7.91
N GLY A 170 5.73 5.51 7.02
CA GLY A 170 5.34 6.49 6.03
C GLY A 170 6.31 6.64 4.87
N ARG A 171 7.07 5.60 4.56
CA ARG A 171 7.97 5.54 3.41
C ARG A 171 7.51 4.49 2.40
N PRO A 172 7.92 4.58 1.13
CA PRO A 172 7.65 3.54 0.15
C PRO A 172 8.24 2.19 0.58
N GLY A 173 7.52 1.11 0.33
CA GLY A 173 7.96 -0.25 0.67
C GLY A 173 9.05 -0.83 -0.25
N SER A 174 9.56 -0.06 -1.21
CA SER A 174 10.54 -0.49 -2.21
C SER A 174 11.80 -1.10 -1.61
N VAL A 175 12.29 -0.55 -0.51
CA VAL A 175 13.48 -1.08 0.19
C VAL A 175 13.23 -2.52 0.62
N ASN A 176 12.06 -2.79 1.20
CA ASN A 176 11.69 -4.14 1.66
C ASN A 176 11.61 -5.13 0.49
N ALA A 177 10.99 -4.72 -0.63
CA ALA A 177 10.91 -5.55 -1.82
C ALA A 177 12.30 -5.89 -2.39
N ARG A 178 13.19 -4.89 -2.46
CA ARG A 178 14.55 -5.06 -2.94
C ARG A 178 15.37 -5.97 -2.03
N VAL A 179 15.32 -5.72 -0.71
CA VAL A 179 16.02 -6.49 0.31
C VAL A 179 15.57 -7.94 0.29
N PHE A 180 14.26 -8.19 0.31
CA PHE A 180 13.72 -9.55 0.26
C PHE A 180 14.16 -10.27 -1.01
N SER A 181 14.04 -9.64 -2.18
CA SER A 181 14.42 -10.23 -3.46
C SER A 181 15.90 -10.58 -3.49
N THR A 182 16.75 -9.71 -2.95
CA THR A 182 18.21 -9.98 -2.88
C THR A 182 18.50 -11.14 -1.92
N MET A 183 17.85 -11.19 -0.75
CA MET A 183 17.99 -12.31 0.19
C MET A 183 17.55 -13.64 -0.44
N ALA A 184 16.39 -13.64 -1.12
CA ALA A 184 15.85 -14.84 -1.76
C ALA A 184 16.68 -15.33 -2.97
N ASN A 185 17.46 -14.43 -3.57
CA ASN A 185 18.41 -14.77 -4.64
C ASN A 185 19.79 -15.17 -4.10
N HIS A 186 20.06 -15.03 -2.81
CA HIS A 186 21.37 -15.32 -2.23
C HIS A 186 21.61 -16.84 -2.16
N ASN A 187 22.74 -17.31 -2.69
CA ASN A 187 23.03 -18.74 -2.81
C ASN A 187 23.04 -19.47 -1.45
N GLU A 188 23.70 -18.90 -0.43
CA GLU A 188 23.78 -19.53 0.89
C GLU A 188 22.41 -19.56 1.59
N VAL A 189 21.58 -18.53 1.38
CA VAL A 189 20.20 -18.53 1.88
C VAL A 189 19.39 -19.63 1.21
N ARG A 190 19.52 -19.83 -0.10
CA ARG A 190 18.85 -20.93 -0.82
C ARG A 190 19.30 -22.32 -0.35
N MET A 191 20.59 -22.48 -0.08
CA MET A 191 21.11 -23.74 0.49
C MET A 191 20.52 -24.00 1.88
N ALA A 192 20.44 -23.00 2.73
CA ALA A 192 19.83 -23.13 4.05
C ALA A 192 18.31 -23.39 3.98
N LEU A 193 17.60 -22.72 3.08
CA LEU A 193 16.18 -22.97 2.83
C LEU A 193 15.92 -24.40 2.34
N GLN A 194 16.80 -24.95 1.51
CA GLN A 194 16.69 -26.33 1.05
C GLN A 194 16.82 -27.33 2.21
N GLN A 195 17.71 -27.07 3.17
CA GLN A 195 17.83 -27.89 4.39
C GLN A 195 16.54 -27.81 5.24
N ASN A 196 15.83 -26.68 5.18
CA ASN A 196 14.54 -26.44 5.87
C ASN A 196 13.33 -26.93 5.04
N GLY A 197 13.55 -27.63 3.92
CA GLY A 197 12.49 -28.22 3.09
C GLY A 197 11.88 -27.26 2.04
N ILE A 198 12.49 -26.10 1.77
CA ILE A 198 12.07 -25.20 0.70
C ILE A 198 13.13 -25.20 -0.39
N HIS A 199 12.82 -25.83 -1.52
CA HIS A 199 13.72 -25.90 -2.66
C HIS A 199 13.38 -24.87 -3.73
N ILE A 200 14.14 -23.78 -3.80
CA ILE A 200 14.01 -22.76 -4.83
C ILE A 200 14.89 -23.16 -6.04
N PRO A 201 14.31 -23.42 -7.23
CA PRO A 201 15.08 -23.77 -8.41
C PRO A 201 16.11 -22.70 -8.78
N GLN A 202 17.24 -23.12 -9.33
CA GLN A 202 18.27 -22.18 -9.81
C GLN A 202 17.79 -21.29 -10.97
N THR A 203 16.76 -21.74 -11.69
CA THR A 203 16.09 -20.98 -12.76
C THR A 203 15.17 -19.89 -12.24
N THR A 204 14.79 -19.93 -10.96
CA THR A 204 13.91 -18.92 -10.34
C THR A 204 14.70 -17.68 -9.92
N TRP A 205 14.18 -16.52 -10.27
CA TRP A 205 14.72 -15.23 -9.86
C TRP A 205 13.65 -14.32 -9.23
N PHE A 206 13.99 -13.72 -8.10
CA PHE A 206 13.13 -12.74 -7.43
C PHE A 206 13.49 -11.32 -7.86
N VAL A 207 12.50 -10.55 -8.26
CA VAL A 207 12.64 -9.15 -8.70
C VAL A 207 11.84 -8.24 -7.76
N GLY A 208 12.53 -7.30 -7.13
CA GLY A 208 11.88 -6.28 -6.32
C GLY A 208 11.22 -5.21 -7.17
N ALA A 209 10.04 -4.77 -6.79
CA ALA A 209 9.32 -3.70 -7.46
C ALA A 209 8.55 -2.80 -6.47
N LEU A 210 8.20 -1.61 -6.93
CA LEU A 210 7.31 -0.68 -6.24
C LEU A 210 6.12 -0.37 -7.14
N HIS A 211 4.92 -0.55 -6.63
CA HIS A 211 3.71 -0.03 -7.24
C HIS A 211 3.35 1.30 -6.58
N ASP A 212 3.50 2.40 -7.30
CA ASP A 212 2.94 3.70 -6.92
C ASP A 212 1.44 3.69 -7.22
N THR A 213 0.64 3.49 -6.18
CA THR A 213 -0.81 3.34 -6.28
C THR A 213 -1.54 4.63 -6.63
N ALA A 214 -0.93 5.79 -6.39
CA ALA A 214 -1.52 7.08 -6.78
C ALA A 214 -1.37 7.35 -8.27
N ALA A 215 -0.18 7.09 -8.82
CA ALA A 215 0.12 7.33 -10.22
C ALA A 215 -0.15 6.11 -11.12
N ASP A 216 -0.49 4.95 -10.57
CA ASP A 216 -0.58 3.65 -11.26
C ASP A 216 0.68 3.37 -12.09
N GLN A 217 1.82 3.37 -11.41
CA GLN A 217 3.12 3.08 -12.01
C GLN A 217 3.82 1.97 -11.26
N ILE A 218 4.50 1.09 -11.98
CA ILE A 218 5.40 0.10 -11.40
C ILE A 218 6.84 0.43 -11.78
N LYS A 219 7.73 0.36 -10.79
CA LYS A 219 9.16 0.47 -10.96
C LYS A 219 9.82 -0.82 -10.51
N PHE A 220 10.59 -1.44 -11.39
CA PHE A 220 11.39 -2.62 -11.08
C PHE A 220 12.80 -2.20 -10.68
N TYR A 221 13.39 -2.94 -9.74
CA TYR A 221 14.72 -2.67 -9.21
C TYR A 221 15.68 -3.80 -9.50
N ASP A 222 16.97 -3.46 -9.56
CA ASP A 222 18.06 -4.42 -9.69
C ASP A 222 17.91 -5.37 -10.90
N THR A 223 17.24 -4.92 -11.96
CA THR A 223 16.99 -5.71 -13.18
C THR A 223 18.25 -5.93 -14.00
N ASP A 224 19.30 -5.15 -13.79
CA ASP A 224 20.65 -5.35 -14.32
C ASP A 224 21.31 -6.63 -13.81
N LYS A 225 20.88 -7.12 -12.64
CA LYS A 225 21.35 -8.37 -12.03
C LYS A 225 20.57 -9.61 -12.50
N LEU A 226 19.49 -9.41 -13.27
CA LEU A 226 18.67 -10.49 -13.77
C LEU A 226 19.48 -11.37 -14.75
N PRO A 227 19.42 -12.72 -14.60
CA PRO A 227 20.05 -13.61 -15.56
C PRO A 227 19.59 -13.32 -17.01
N THR A 228 20.53 -13.29 -17.95
CA THR A 228 20.25 -12.96 -19.35
C THR A 228 19.16 -13.84 -19.96
N ALA A 229 19.09 -15.11 -19.57
CA ALA A 229 18.05 -16.04 -20.02
C ALA A 229 16.62 -15.62 -19.62
N LEU A 230 16.47 -14.81 -18.56
CA LEU A 230 15.17 -14.31 -18.08
C LEU A 230 14.82 -12.91 -18.60
N SER A 231 15.74 -12.21 -19.24
CA SER A 231 15.54 -10.83 -19.67
C SER A 231 14.39 -10.67 -20.65
N GLU A 232 14.23 -11.57 -21.60
CA GLU A 232 13.12 -11.52 -22.55
C GLU A 232 11.77 -11.82 -21.90
N LYS A 233 11.73 -12.77 -20.95
CA LYS A 233 10.54 -13.04 -20.14
C LYS A 233 10.16 -11.81 -19.30
N HIS A 234 11.14 -11.14 -18.70
CA HIS A 234 10.88 -9.92 -17.93
C HIS A 234 10.32 -8.80 -18.81
N LYS A 235 10.84 -8.60 -20.01
CA LYS A 235 10.27 -7.63 -20.96
C LYS A 235 8.82 -7.94 -21.29
N LEU A 236 8.51 -9.20 -21.60
CA LEU A 236 7.13 -9.62 -21.88
C LEU A 236 6.22 -9.35 -20.68
N PHE A 237 6.66 -9.69 -19.48
CA PHE A 237 5.90 -9.46 -18.26
C PHE A 237 5.74 -7.97 -17.93
N SER A 238 6.75 -7.16 -18.21
CA SER A 238 6.64 -5.70 -18.06
C SER A 238 5.53 -5.12 -18.93
N VAL A 239 5.35 -5.60 -20.17
CA VAL A 239 4.24 -5.19 -21.03
C VAL A 239 2.90 -5.61 -20.44
N GLN A 240 2.81 -6.81 -19.86
CA GLN A 240 1.58 -7.25 -19.20
C GLN A 240 1.27 -6.42 -17.94
N PHE A 241 2.29 -6.03 -17.16
CA PHE A 241 2.10 -5.09 -16.05
C PHE A 241 1.59 -3.73 -16.54
N GLU A 242 2.15 -3.19 -17.62
CA GLU A 242 1.67 -1.92 -18.20
C GLU A 242 0.19 -2.02 -18.62
N THR A 243 -0.20 -3.12 -19.25
CA THR A 243 -1.61 -3.36 -19.59
C THR A 243 -2.50 -3.45 -18.34
N ALA A 244 -2.04 -4.15 -17.32
CA ALA A 244 -2.78 -4.26 -16.06
C ALA A 244 -2.93 -2.89 -15.37
N LEU A 245 -1.90 -2.03 -15.42
CA LEU A 245 -1.96 -0.67 -14.89
C LEU A 245 -2.92 0.23 -15.66
N ASP A 246 -2.98 0.10 -16.99
CA ASP A 246 -3.95 0.83 -17.82
C ASP A 246 -5.39 0.44 -17.44
N LEU A 247 -5.65 -0.85 -17.27
CA LEU A 247 -6.96 -1.36 -16.84
C LEU A 247 -7.28 -0.96 -15.39
N ASN A 248 -6.30 -0.99 -14.49
CA ASN A 248 -6.47 -0.57 -13.11
C ASN A 248 -6.80 0.92 -12.99
N ALA A 249 -6.12 1.76 -13.75
CA ALA A 249 -6.41 3.18 -13.84
C ALA A 249 -7.82 3.44 -14.39
N HIS A 250 -8.23 2.69 -15.40
CA HIS A 250 -9.57 2.78 -15.98
C HIS A 250 -10.66 2.39 -14.98
N GLU A 251 -10.50 1.29 -14.25
CA GLU A 251 -11.42 0.91 -13.19
C GLU A 251 -11.52 2.00 -12.13
N ARG A 252 -10.38 2.56 -11.71
CA ARG A 252 -10.30 3.61 -10.70
C ARG A 252 -10.96 4.91 -11.15
N SER A 253 -10.88 5.24 -12.43
CA SER A 253 -11.43 6.48 -12.98
C SER A 253 -12.94 6.62 -12.79
N ARG A 254 -13.66 5.52 -12.66
CA ARG A 254 -15.11 5.51 -12.37
C ARG A 254 -15.47 6.24 -11.06
N ARG A 255 -14.51 6.41 -10.18
CA ARG A 255 -14.69 7.11 -8.90
C ARG A 255 -14.48 8.63 -8.99
N PHE A 256 -14.11 9.16 -10.17
CA PHE A 256 -13.78 10.57 -10.36
C PHE A 256 -14.66 11.21 -11.40
N ALA A 257 -15.55 12.11 -10.96
CA ALA A 257 -16.44 12.85 -11.85
C ALA A 257 -15.70 13.67 -12.92
N SER A 258 -14.46 14.08 -12.63
CA SER A 258 -13.65 14.91 -13.54
C SER A 258 -12.97 14.11 -14.67
N ILE A 259 -12.97 12.78 -14.61
CA ILE A 259 -12.27 11.94 -15.59
C ILE A 259 -13.26 11.32 -16.57
N ASN A 260 -13.01 11.51 -17.86
CA ASN A 260 -13.80 10.88 -18.91
C ASN A 260 -13.46 9.38 -19.01
N THR A 261 -14.30 8.54 -18.44
CA THR A 261 -14.13 7.08 -18.44
C THR A 261 -14.27 6.44 -19.83
N LYS A 262 -14.83 7.17 -20.81
CA LYS A 262 -14.99 6.71 -22.20
C LYS A 262 -13.77 7.02 -23.08
N ALA A 263 -12.77 7.74 -22.56
CA ALA A 263 -11.51 7.96 -23.26
C ALA A 263 -10.72 6.65 -23.40
N ASN A 264 -9.70 6.65 -24.25
CA ASN A 264 -8.85 5.47 -24.36
C ASN A 264 -8.06 5.23 -23.08
N LEU A 265 -7.67 3.99 -22.81
CA LEU A 265 -7.04 3.56 -21.56
C LEU A 265 -5.80 4.39 -21.17
N LYS A 266 -4.98 4.77 -22.17
CA LYS A 266 -3.75 5.56 -21.93
C LYS A 266 -4.06 7.00 -21.52
N GLU A 267 -5.11 7.59 -22.11
CA GLU A 267 -5.58 8.92 -21.71
C GLU A 267 -6.15 8.89 -20.30
N VAL A 268 -6.98 7.92 -19.99
CA VAL A 268 -7.52 7.74 -18.63
C VAL A 268 -6.38 7.59 -17.62
N ARG A 269 -5.39 6.74 -17.91
CA ARG A 269 -4.23 6.58 -17.02
C ARG A 269 -3.42 7.87 -16.88
N LYS A 270 -3.29 8.64 -17.95
CA LYS A 270 -2.63 9.95 -17.92
C LYS A 270 -3.36 10.93 -16.97
N GLU A 271 -4.70 10.96 -17.02
CA GLU A 271 -5.51 11.80 -16.12
C GLU A 271 -5.37 11.37 -14.66
N ILE A 272 -5.39 10.07 -14.38
CA ILE A 272 -5.11 9.52 -13.04
C ILE A 272 -3.72 9.96 -12.54
N LYS A 273 -2.72 9.86 -13.39
CA LYS A 273 -1.36 10.31 -13.07
C LYS A 273 -1.28 11.83 -12.83
N ASN A 274 -1.96 12.62 -13.65
CA ASN A 274 -2.02 14.07 -13.49
C ASN A 274 -2.62 14.43 -12.13
N ARG A 275 -3.67 13.71 -11.69
CA ARG A 275 -4.30 13.91 -10.39
C ARG A 275 -3.33 13.66 -9.23
N SER A 276 -2.43 12.69 -9.34
CA SER A 276 -1.43 12.42 -8.30
C SER A 276 -0.42 13.55 -8.10
N VAL A 277 -0.17 14.35 -9.13
CA VAL A 277 0.74 15.50 -9.08
C VAL A 277 0.02 16.85 -9.04
N SER A 278 -1.30 16.87 -8.98
CA SER A 278 -2.10 18.10 -8.86
C SER A 278 -1.79 18.81 -7.54
N LEU A 279 -1.60 20.13 -7.59
CA LEU A 279 -1.46 20.98 -6.40
C LEU A 279 -2.78 21.40 -5.82
N PHE A 280 -3.88 21.23 -6.54
CA PHE A 280 -5.21 21.68 -6.15
C PHE A 280 -6.10 20.60 -5.62
N GLU A 281 -5.86 19.37 -6.05
CA GLU A 281 -6.65 18.22 -5.66
C GLU A 281 -5.81 17.30 -4.78
N PRO A 282 -6.29 16.95 -3.58
CA PRO A 282 -5.65 15.87 -2.84
C PRO A 282 -5.77 14.59 -3.63
N ARG A 283 -4.78 13.74 -3.48
CA ARG A 283 -4.84 12.42 -4.07
C ARG A 283 -6.05 11.67 -3.54
N PRO A 284 -6.89 11.13 -4.38
CA PRO A 284 -7.90 10.20 -3.93
C PRO A 284 -7.25 8.87 -3.59
N GLU A 285 -7.31 8.48 -2.35
CA GLU A 285 -6.78 7.21 -1.89
C GLU A 285 -7.82 6.11 -2.08
N LEU A 286 -7.87 5.54 -3.27
CA LEU A 286 -8.82 4.49 -3.57
C LEU A 286 -8.43 3.12 -3.00
N GLY A 287 -7.16 2.93 -2.65
CA GLY A 287 -6.73 1.72 -1.97
C GLY A 287 -7.33 1.62 -0.56
N HIS A 288 -7.44 2.75 0.12
CA HIS A 288 -7.97 2.84 1.48
C HIS A 288 -9.37 3.46 1.52
N GLY A 289 -9.61 4.47 0.68
CA GLY A 289 -10.82 5.29 0.73
C GLY A 289 -12.11 4.59 0.31
N SER A 290 -12.04 3.50 -0.44
CA SER A 290 -13.23 2.74 -0.86
C SER A 290 -13.38 1.40 -0.15
N ASN A 291 -12.48 1.03 0.74
CA ASN A 291 -12.49 -0.29 1.38
C ASN A 291 -13.59 -0.44 2.42
N ALA A 292 -14.51 -1.35 2.12
CA ALA A 292 -15.58 -1.81 3.00
C ALA A 292 -15.38 -3.26 3.45
N LEU A 293 -14.52 -4.02 2.75
CA LEU A 293 -14.29 -5.44 2.95
C LEU A 293 -12.80 -5.75 3.16
N CYS A 294 -12.52 -6.79 3.93
CA CYS A 294 -11.23 -7.44 3.99
C CYS A 294 -11.46 -8.95 3.89
N ILE A 295 -11.00 -9.57 2.82
CA ILE A 295 -11.23 -10.99 2.57
C ILE A 295 -9.93 -11.75 2.79
N ILE A 296 -9.95 -12.71 3.71
CA ILE A 296 -8.84 -13.62 4.05
C ILE A 296 -9.26 -15.02 3.63
N GLY A 297 -8.72 -15.52 2.52
CA GLY A 297 -9.09 -16.82 1.98
C GLY A 297 -8.43 -17.12 0.65
N ARG A 298 -8.77 -18.28 0.11
CA ARG A 298 -8.28 -18.71 -1.21
C ARG A 298 -8.86 -17.78 -2.28
N ARG A 299 -8.04 -17.43 -3.27
CA ARG A 299 -8.48 -16.57 -4.37
C ARG A 299 -9.64 -17.14 -5.18
N ALA A 300 -9.87 -18.43 -5.10
CA ALA A 300 -11.00 -19.09 -5.74
C ALA A 300 -12.36 -18.54 -5.28
N ILE A 301 -12.49 -18.10 -4.02
CA ILE A 301 -13.76 -17.57 -3.49
C ILE A 301 -14.13 -16.19 -4.06
N THR A 302 -13.14 -15.44 -4.56
CA THR A 302 -13.37 -14.11 -5.15
C THR A 302 -13.14 -14.08 -6.65
N LYS A 303 -12.76 -15.23 -7.23
CA LYS A 303 -12.55 -15.35 -8.67
C LYS A 303 -13.86 -15.02 -9.40
N ASN A 304 -13.77 -14.20 -10.44
CA ASN A 304 -14.89 -13.76 -11.26
C ASN A 304 -15.90 -12.82 -10.56
N ILE A 305 -15.62 -12.35 -9.35
CA ILE A 305 -16.45 -11.32 -8.68
C ILE A 305 -15.84 -9.96 -8.91
N PHE A 306 -16.64 -9.01 -9.40
CA PHE A 306 -16.24 -7.61 -9.46
C PHE A 306 -16.49 -6.94 -8.11
N LEU A 307 -15.41 -6.66 -7.38
CA LEU A 307 -15.46 -6.08 -6.03
C LEU A 307 -15.44 -4.55 -6.01
N ASP A 308 -15.36 -3.92 -7.17
CA ASP A 308 -15.37 -2.46 -7.36
C ASP A 308 -14.43 -1.72 -6.40
N ARG A 309 -13.22 -2.24 -6.22
CA ARG A 309 -12.16 -1.70 -5.33
C ARG A 309 -12.57 -1.55 -3.85
N ARG A 310 -13.59 -2.25 -3.40
CA ARG A 310 -14.08 -2.18 -2.01
C ARG A 310 -13.44 -3.18 -1.06
N ALA A 311 -12.52 -4.01 -1.53
CA ALA A 311 -11.98 -5.10 -0.74
C ALA A 311 -10.45 -5.09 -0.66
N PHE A 312 -9.92 -5.25 0.56
CA PHE A 312 -8.59 -5.77 0.77
C PHE A 312 -8.62 -7.29 0.56
N LEU A 313 -7.71 -7.82 -0.26
CA LEU A 313 -7.65 -9.24 -0.55
C LEU A 313 -6.37 -9.85 0.01
N ASN A 314 -6.52 -10.72 1.01
CA ASN A 314 -5.42 -11.45 1.62
C ASN A 314 -5.50 -12.92 1.22
N SER A 315 -4.47 -13.42 0.54
CA SER A 315 -4.39 -14.84 0.19
C SER A 315 -4.10 -15.67 1.43
N TYR A 316 -4.95 -16.63 1.68
CA TYR A 316 -4.85 -17.56 2.79
C TYR A 316 -5.44 -18.91 2.36
N ASP A 317 -4.80 -19.99 2.74
CA ASP A 317 -5.30 -21.33 2.48
C ASP A 317 -5.49 -22.08 3.81
N TYR A 318 -6.74 -22.30 4.16
CA TYR A 318 -7.12 -22.97 5.40
C TYR A 318 -6.64 -24.44 5.43
N THR A 319 -6.44 -25.07 4.26
CA THR A 319 -6.08 -26.50 4.19
C THR A 319 -4.69 -26.80 4.75
N ILE A 320 -3.81 -25.78 4.75
CA ILE A 320 -2.45 -25.89 5.29
C ILE A 320 -2.32 -25.31 6.70
N ASP A 321 -3.41 -24.82 7.29
CA ASP A 321 -3.44 -24.17 8.60
C ASP A 321 -4.52 -24.73 9.53
N PRO A 322 -4.44 -26.02 9.90
CA PRO A 322 -5.44 -26.66 10.72
C PRO A 322 -5.49 -26.14 12.16
N THR A 323 -4.49 -25.41 12.61
CA THR A 323 -4.40 -24.85 13.98
C THR A 323 -4.75 -23.36 14.05
N GLY A 324 -4.72 -22.64 12.92
CA GLY A 324 -4.93 -21.21 12.83
C GLY A 324 -3.66 -20.37 13.10
N ASP A 325 -2.48 -20.97 13.14
CA ASP A 325 -1.23 -20.27 13.45
C ASP A 325 -0.82 -19.29 12.33
N ILE A 326 -1.09 -19.64 11.07
CA ILE A 326 -0.89 -18.75 9.93
C ILE A 326 -1.97 -17.65 9.95
N LEU A 327 -3.23 -18.03 10.19
CA LEU A 327 -4.34 -17.08 10.30
C LEU A 327 -4.08 -16.02 11.38
N ALA A 328 -3.56 -16.40 12.55
CA ALA A 328 -3.23 -15.48 13.63
C ALA A 328 -2.26 -14.38 13.18
N LYS A 329 -1.26 -14.73 12.36
CA LYS A 329 -0.31 -13.77 11.80
C LYS A 329 -0.92 -12.86 10.72
N VAL A 330 -1.85 -13.39 9.93
CA VAL A 330 -2.55 -12.63 8.88
C VAL A 330 -3.58 -11.68 9.49
N ILE A 331 -4.36 -12.13 10.48
CA ILE A 331 -5.45 -11.34 11.06
C ILE A 331 -4.97 -10.26 12.03
N SER A 332 -3.82 -10.47 12.68
CA SER A 332 -3.28 -9.54 13.67
C SER A 332 -3.11 -8.10 13.15
N PRO A 333 -2.54 -7.84 11.96
CA PRO A 333 -2.42 -6.50 11.41
C PRO A 333 -3.72 -5.95 10.81
N ILE A 334 -4.74 -6.76 10.58
CA ILE A 334 -5.99 -6.32 9.92
C ILE A 334 -6.70 -5.25 10.74
N GLY A 335 -6.78 -5.42 12.07
CA GLY A 335 -7.39 -4.42 12.95
C GLY A 335 -6.71 -3.06 12.80
N PRO A 336 -5.44 -2.92 13.20
CA PRO A 336 -4.77 -1.62 13.19
C PRO A 336 -4.58 -1.03 11.80
N VAL A 337 -4.39 -1.84 10.76
CA VAL A 337 -4.14 -1.32 9.41
C VAL A 337 -5.44 -1.14 8.63
N CYS A 338 -6.12 -2.22 8.31
CA CYS A 338 -7.33 -2.12 7.50
C CYS A 338 -8.49 -1.50 8.28
N GLY A 339 -8.69 -1.93 9.53
CA GLY A 339 -9.73 -1.42 10.40
C GLY A 339 -9.46 0.02 10.85
N GLY A 340 -8.23 0.33 11.25
CA GLY A 340 -7.86 1.69 11.67
C GLY A 340 -8.04 2.71 10.56
N ILE A 341 -7.56 2.40 9.36
CA ILE A 341 -7.74 3.27 8.18
C ILE A 341 -9.23 3.39 7.82
N ASN A 342 -9.96 2.27 7.78
CA ASN A 342 -11.39 2.31 7.49
C ASN A 342 -12.14 3.19 8.50
N LEU A 343 -11.84 3.10 9.80
CA LEU A 343 -12.49 3.93 10.82
C LEU A 343 -12.13 5.41 10.67
N GLU A 344 -10.89 5.75 10.31
CA GLU A 344 -10.51 7.15 10.04
C GLU A 344 -11.35 7.74 8.90
N TYR A 345 -11.51 7.01 7.79
CA TYR A 345 -12.38 7.40 6.68
C TYR A 345 -13.86 7.40 7.10
N TYR A 346 -14.31 6.37 7.80
CA TYR A 346 -15.68 6.23 8.25
C TYR A 346 -16.12 7.41 9.13
N PHE A 347 -15.37 7.72 10.19
CA PHE A 347 -15.71 8.83 11.07
C PHE A 347 -15.63 10.18 10.36
N SER A 348 -14.61 10.37 9.51
CA SER A 348 -14.48 11.58 8.71
C SER A 348 -15.65 11.77 7.73
N ARG A 349 -16.24 10.68 7.25
CA ARG A 349 -17.37 10.68 6.31
C ARG A 349 -18.70 10.94 7.01
N ILE A 350 -18.90 10.34 8.19
CA ILE A 350 -20.16 10.50 8.96
C ILE A 350 -20.37 11.93 9.43
N ASP A 351 -19.36 12.54 10.01
CA ASP A 351 -19.42 13.92 10.50
C ASP A 351 -18.08 14.61 10.23
N ASN A 352 -17.94 15.16 9.04
CA ASN A 352 -16.69 15.79 8.63
C ASN A 352 -16.40 17.09 9.39
N GLN A 353 -17.41 17.73 9.98
CA GLN A 353 -17.22 18.94 10.77
C GLN A 353 -16.58 18.67 12.14
N LYS A 354 -16.96 17.57 12.80
CA LYS A 354 -16.48 17.21 14.14
C LYS A 354 -15.34 16.18 14.09
N LEU A 355 -15.43 15.21 13.21
CA LEU A 355 -14.55 14.02 13.16
C LEU A 355 -13.62 14.04 11.95
N GLY A 356 -13.87 14.88 10.96
CA GLY A 356 -13.03 15.10 9.80
C GLY A 356 -12.29 16.44 9.86
N ALA A 357 -11.70 16.81 8.74
CA ALA A 357 -10.91 18.04 8.62
C ALA A 357 -11.61 19.14 7.80
N GLY A 358 -12.88 18.97 7.43
CA GLY A 358 -13.60 19.93 6.60
C GLY A 358 -13.01 20.02 5.19
N THR A 359 -13.15 21.17 4.55
CA THR A 359 -12.52 21.47 3.25
C THR A 359 -11.15 22.08 3.47
N LYS A 360 -10.11 21.47 2.93
CA LYS A 360 -8.74 21.98 3.02
C LYS A 360 -8.34 22.75 1.77
N LEU A 361 -7.58 23.81 1.98
CA LEU A 361 -6.83 24.45 0.90
C LEU A 361 -5.68 23.55 0.45
N PRO A 362 -5.22 23.68 -0.80
CA PRO A 362 -4.06 22.94 -1.29
C PRO A 362 -2.85 23.17 -0.41
N HIS A 363 -2.45 22.14 0.31
CA HIS A 363 -1.40 22.20 1.32
C HIS A 363 -0.04 22.65 0.75
N ASN A 364 0.32 22.13 -0.42
CA ASN A 364 1.63 22.42 -1.00
C ASN A 364 1.73 23.77 -1.72
N VAL A 365 0.59 24.37 -2.06
CA VAL A 365 0.56 25.73 -2.61
C VAL A 365 0.76 26.75 -1.49
N MET A 366 0.18 26.48 -0.34
CA MET A 366 0.24 27.36 0.83
C MET A 366 1.48 27.11 1.70
N GLY A 367 2.19 26.05 1.51
CA GLY A 367 3.49 25.55 1.97
C GLY A 367 4.05 25.91 3.36
N LEU A 368 3.63 27.03 3.92
CA LEU A 368 4.09 27.54 5.22
C LEU A 368 2.96 27.58 6.26
N ILE A 369 1.75 27.34 5.83
CA ILE A 369 0.58 27.40 6.68
C ILE A 369 0.10 25.98 6.90
N GLY A 370 0.05 25.54 8.11
CA GLY A 370 -0.42 24.19 8.45
C GLY A 370 -1.82 23.94 7.88
N VAL A 371 -2.22 22.69 7.87
CA VAL A 371 -3.54 22.29 7.40
C VAL A 371 -4.60 22.88 8.30
N SER A 372 -5.42 23.76 7.77
CA SER A 372 -6.54 24.37 8.50
C SER A 372 -7.86 24.12 7.80
N ASN A 373 -8.96 24.19 8.54
CA ASN A 373 -10.30 24.10 7.97
C ASN A 373 -10.73 25.46 7.44
N SER A 374 -10.49 25.72 6.16
CA SER A 374 -10.88 26.97 5.51
C SER A 374 -10.44 28.23 6.31
N SER A 375 -11.38 29.07 6.72
CA SER A 375 -11.12 30.31 7.46
C SER A 375 -10.94 30.14 8.97
N ASP A 376 -11.25 28.98 9.51
CA ASP A 376 -11.33 28.81 10.98
C ASP A 376 -9.96 28.77 11.65
N GLY A 377 -8.91 28.43 10.91
CA GLY A 377 -7.54 28.34 11.44
C GLY A 377 -7.27 27.18 12.40
N ASP A 378 -8.29 26.46 12.81
CA ASP A 378 -8.17 25.31 13.72
C ASP A 378 -7.65 24.08 13.00
N LEU A 379 -6.70 23.40 13.63
CA LEU A 379 -6.30 22.06 13.21
C LEU A 379 -7.37 21.06 13.65
N ARG A 380 -7.95 20.36 12.69
CA ARG A 380 -8.98 19.37 12.94
C ARG A 380 -8.45 17.96 12.74
N PRO A 381 -8.88 16.98 13.55
CA PRO A 381 -8.56 15.58 13.34
C PRO A 381 -9.22 15.05 12.06
N GLY A 382 -8.78 13.89 11.61
CA GLY A 382 -9.39 13.18 10.50
C GLY A 382 -9.07 13.75 9.12
N LEU A 383 -9.84 13.32 8.13
CA LEU A 383 -9.56 13.55 6.72
C LEU A 383 -10.45 14.64 6.12
N PRO A 384 -9.96 15.38 5.11
CA PRO A 384 -10.76 16.38 4.42
C PRO A 384 -11.78 15.75 3.47
N LEU A 385 -12.84 16.49 3.15
CA LEU A 385 -13.89 16.06 2.22
C LEU A 385 -13.34 15.54 0.89
N GLN A 386 -12.32 16.21 0.35
CA GLN A 386 -11.71 15.83 -0.94
C GLN A 386 -11.01 14.45 -0.91
N MET A 387 -10.64 13.95 0.26
CA MET A 387 -10.01 12.64 0.39
C MET A 387 -11.02 11.52 0.62
N ILE A 388 -12.17 11.85 1.20
CA ILE A 388 -13.18 10.86 1.62
C ILE A 388 -14.40 10.80 0.70
N GLU A 389 -14.44 11.60 -0.36
CA GLU A 389 -15.59 11.67 -1.28
C GLU A 389 -16.01 10.32 -1.85
N VAL A 390 -15.04 9.41 -2.02
CA VAL A 390 -15.27 8.07 -2.60
C VAL A 390 -15.46 6.98 -1.54
N HIS A 391 -15.42 7.32 -0.26
CA HIS A 391 -15.53 6.35 0.81
C HIS A 391 -17.00 6.03 1.13
N ASP A 392 -17.32 4.75 1.14
CA ASP A 392 -18.60 4.28 1.63
C ASP A 392 -18.64 4.39 3.16
N PRO A 393 -19.68 5.00 3.78
CA PRO A 393 -19.74 5.23 5.22
C PRO A 393 -20.12 3.94 5.98
N VAL A 394 -19.33 2.91 5.82
CA VAL A 394 -19.50 1.60 6.45
C VAL A 394 -18.27 1.18 7.21
N ARG A 395 -18.47 0.46 8.30
CA ARG A 395 -17.37 -0.19 9.02
C ARG A 395 -16.87 -1.39 8.25
N LEU A 396 -15.58 -1.65 8.37
CA LEU A 396 -14.94 -2.76 7.69
C LEU A 396 -15.58 -4.10 8.07
N LEU A 397 -15.95 -4.89 7.08
CA LEU A 397 -16.33 -6.28 7.22
C LEU A 397 -15.15 -7.18 6.87
N VAL A 398 -14.67 -7.94 7.85
CA VAL A 398 -13.63 -8.95 7.64
C VAL A 398 -14.30 -10.29 7.37
N VAL A 399 -13.95 -10.93 6.27
CA VAL A 399 -14.46 -12.24 5.85
C VAL A 399 -13.31 -13.23 5.84
N VAL A 400 -13.42 -14.32 6.61
CA VAL A 400 -12.36 -15.33 6.74
C VAL A 400 -12.87 -16.68 6.25
N GLU A 401 -12.14 -17.33 5.35
CA GLU A 401 -12.39 -18.72 4.94
C GLU A 401 -11.65 -19.67 5.88
N GLN A 402 -12.31 -20.13 6.92
CA GLN A 402 -11.80 -21.12 7.88
C GLN A 402 -12.95 -21.69 8.72
N VAL A 403 -12.71 -22.75 9.47
CA VAL A 403 -13.67 -23.29 10.43
C VAL A 403 -13.92 -22.31 11.58
N PRO A 404 -15.17 -22.03 11.94
CA PRO A 404 -15.52 -21.03 12.98
C PRO A 404 -14.79 -21.21 14.30
N ASP A 405 -14.63 -22.43 14.79
CA ASP A 405 -13.95 -22.73 16.07
C ASP A 405 -12.47 -22.34 16.04
N ILE A 406 -11.79 -22.54 14.90
CA ILE A 406 -10.40 -22.15 14.71
C ILE A 406 -10.29 -20.62 14.71
N VAL A 407 -11.18 -19.93 14.00
CA VAL A 407 -11.20 -18.47 13.99
C VAL A 407 -11.49 -17.91 15.38
N LEU A 408 -12.41 -18.52 16.12
CA LEU A 408 -12.72 -18.12 17.49
C LEU A 408 -11.50 -18.24 18.42
N LYS A 409 -10.78 -19.36 18.30
CA LYS A 409 -9.52 -19.56 19.05
C LYS A 409 -8.50 -18.46 18.69
N VAL A 410 -8.32 -18.16 17.42
CA VAL A 410 -7.39 -17.12 16.94
C VAL A 410 -7.81 -15.74 17.45
N VAL A 411 -9.08 -15.38 17.33
CA VAL A 411 -9.59 -14.10 17.83
C VAL A 411 -9.35 -13.94 19.33
N LYS A 412 -9.60 -15.00 20.11
CA LYS A 412 -9.40 -14.99 21.58
C LYS A 412 -7.94 -15.16 22.03
N SER A 413 -7.02 -15.45 21.11
CA SER A 413 -5.59 -15.64 21.44
C SER A 413 -4.85 -14.36 21.84
N SER A 414 -5.40 -13.20 21.48
CA SER A 414 -4.79 -11.90 21.75
C SER A 414 -5.87 -10.87 22.05
N GLU A 415 -5.72 -10.15 23.16
CA GLU A 415 -6.63 -9.07 23.54
C GLU A 415 -6.72 -7.99 22.46
N ASN A 416 -5.60 -7.68 21.79
CA ASN A 416 -5.58 -6.71 20.70
C ASN A 416 -6.48 -7.15 19.53
N ILE A 417 -6.41 -8.41 19.11
CA ILE A 417 -7.27 -8.95 18.05
C ILE A 417 -8.72 -8.96 18.52
N TYR A 418 -8.96 -9.49 19.70
CA TYR A 418 -10.30 -9.65 20.29
C TYR A 418 -11.06 -8.32 20.40
N ASN A 419 -10.39 -7.26 20.86
CA ASN A 419 -11.02 -5.95 21.06
C ASN A 419 -11.60 -5.35 19.76
N TRP A 420 -10.96 -5.59 18.60
CA TRP A 420 -11.48 -5.09 17.34
C TRP A 420 -12.88 -5.62 17.00
N TYR A 421 -13.11 -6.87 17.30
CA TYR A 421 -14.35 -7.58 16.95
C TYR A 421 -15.39 -7.55 18.07
N SER A 422 -14.99 -7.78 19.32
CA SER A 422 -15.91 -7.79 20.47
C SER A 422 -16.53 -6.42 20.74
N LYS A 423 -15.76 -5.34 20.52
CA LYS A 423 -16.27 -3.97 20.60
C LYS A 423 -16.96 -3.48 19.32
N GLN A 424 -17.08 -4.35 18.33
CA GLN A 424 -17.72 -4.05 17.05
C GLN A 424 -17.12 -2.83 16.33
N TRP A 425 -15.83 -2.57 16.50
CA TRP A 425 -15.15 -1.54 15.71
C TRP A 425 -15.09 -1.95 14.24
N ILE A 426 -14.89 -3.24 14.00
CA ILE A 426 -15.01 -3.87 12.68
C ILE A 426 -15.84 -5.16 12.84
N HIS A 427 -16.42 -5.64 11.75
CA HIS A 427 -17.25 -6.84 11.75
C HIS A 427 -16.47 -8.06 11.27
N LEU A 428 -16.83 -9.24 11.74
CA LEU A 428 -16.19 -10.50 11.36
C LEU A 428 -17.25 -11.52 10.95
N VAL A 429 -17.06 -12.07 9.76
CA VAL A 429 -17.84 -13.18 9.22
C VAL A 429 -16.89 -14.29 8.78
N VAL A 430 -17.29 -15.52 8.97
CA VAL A 430 -16.54 -16.71 8.56
C VAL A 430 -17.31 -17.44 7.47
N ILE A 431 -16.63 -17.79 6.41
CA ILE A 431 -17.09 -18.78 5.43
C ILE A 431 -16.55 -20.13 5.89
N ASN A 432 -17.45 -20.99 6.41
CA ASN A 432 -17.04 -22.32 6.83
C ASN A 432 -16.81 -23.23 5.62
N PRO A 433 -15.56 -23.68 5.36
CA PRO A 433 -15.28 -24.46 4.17
C PRO A 433 -15.85 -25.89 4.20
N ILE A 434 -16.38 -26.34 5.35
CA ILE A 434 -16.95 -27.68 5.52
C ILE A 434 -18.39 -27.73 4.99
N ASP A 435 -19.19 -26.73 5.32
CA ASP A 435 -20.61 -26.69 4.99
C ASP A 435 -20.98 -25.55 4.00
N GLY A 436 -20.03 -24.65 3.71
CA GLY A 436 -20.26 -23.50 2.83
C GLY A 436 -21.08 -22.37 3.43
N ASN A 437 -21.50 -22.49 4.69
CA ASN A 437 -22.33 -21.51 5.35
C ASN A 437 -21.51 -20.34 5.91
N LEU A 438 -22.21 -19.23 6.14
CA LEU A 438 -21.66 -18.03 6.75
C LEU A 438 -22.00 -17.98 8.24
N TYR A 439 -21.02 -17.55 9.04
CA TYR A 439 -21.17 -17.37 10.48
C TYR A 439 -20.64 -15.99 10.87
N GLN A 440 -21.45 -15.23 11.60
CA GLN A 440 -21.07 -13.91 12.12
C GLN A 440 -20.56 -14.02 13.56
N PHE A 441 -19.47 -13.35 13.87
CA PHE A 441 -19.01 -13.18 15.24
C PHE A 441 -19.88 -12.17 15.96
N LYS A 442 -20.58 -12.65 17.01
CA LYS A 442 -21.48 -11.85 17.83
C LYS A 442 -21.58 -12.49 19.21
N ASN A 443 -21.68 -11.67 20.27
CA ASN A 443 -21.81 -12.17 21.64
C ASN A 443 -20.75 -13.22 22.02
N ASP A 444 -19.48 -12.97 21.60
CA ASP A 444 -18.33 -13.85 21.87
C ASP A 444 -18.37 -15.25 21.25
N GLN A 445 -19.25 -15.48 20.28
CA GLN A 445 -19.40 -16.74 19.56
C GLN A 445 -19.72 -16.50 18.07
N PHE A 446 -19.69 -17.56 17.30
CA PHE A 446 -20.14 -17.52 15.92
C PHE A 446 -21.59 -18.00 15.82
N GLU A 447 -22.45 -17.15 15.30
CA GLU A 447 -23.86 -17.43 15.03
C GLU A 447 -24.08 -17.54 13.51
N PRO A 448 -25.00 -18.40 13.02
CA PRO A 448 -25.33 -18.46 11.61
C PRO A 448 -25.70 -17.08 11.07
N TYR A 449 -25.17 -16.74 9.91
CA TYR A 449 -25.45 -15.48 9.22
C TYR A 449 -26.33 -15.76 8.00
N GLU A 450 -27.55 -15.27 8.05
CA GLU A 450 -28.47 -15.39 6.93
C GLU A 450 -28.18 -14.29 5.90
N THR A 451 -27.87 -14.70 4.68
CA THR A 451 -27.66 -13.78 3.57
C THR A 451 -28.99 -13.39 2.94
N VAL A 452 -29.11 -12.12 2.59
CA VAL A 452 -30.23 -11.67 1.76
C VAL A 452 -29.95 -12.10 0.33
N SER A 453 -30.96 -12.63 -0.36
CA SER A 453 -30.83 -12.97 -1.78
C SER A 453 -30.66 -11.69 -2.59
N ILE A 454 -29.53 -11.59 -3.30
CA ILE A 454 -29.22 -10.45 -4.16
C ILE A 454 -29.29 -10.91 -5.61
N LYS A 455 -29.87 -10.07 -6.46
CA LYS A 455 -29.84 -10.28 -7.90
C LYS A 455 -28.41 -10.06 -8.41
N THR A 456 -27.79 -11.10 -8.94
CA THR A 456 -26.48 -11.05 -9.54
C THR A 456 -26.57 -10.88 -11.05
N GLU A 457 -25.80 -9.96 -11.60
CA GLU A 457 -25.72 -9.77 -13.06
C GLU A 457 -24.44 -10.43 -13.60
N LYS A 458 -24.59 -11.19 -14.68
CA LYS A 458 -23.47 -11.79 -15.40
C LYS A 458 -23.00 -10.86 -16.50
N VAL A 459 -21.71 -10.57 -16.53
CA VAL A 459 -21.09 -9.77 -17.59
C VAL A 459 -20.02 -10.60 -18.30
N GLN A 460 -19.82 -10.37 -19.59
CA GLN A 460 -18.81 -11.10 -20.35
C GLN A 460 -17.41 -10.52 -20.15
N ASN A 461 -17.32 -9.23 -19.90
CA ASN A 461 -16.07 -8.56 -19.58
C ASN A 461 -16.34 -7.28 -18.77
N PHE A 462 -15.32 -6.76 -18.09
CA PHE A 462 -15.45 -5.53 -17.30
C PHE A 462 -15.66 -4.28 -18.15
N GLN A 463 -15.27 -4.25 -19.43
CA GLN A 463 -15.52 -3.10 -20.30
C GLN A 463 -17.01 -2.79 -20.40
N GLN A 464 -17.88 -3.80 -20.44
CA GLN A 464 -19.33 -3.59 -20.44
C GLN A 464 -19.83 -2.78 -19.24
N LEU A 465 -19.20 -2.97 -18.07
CA LEU A 465 -19.54 -2.18 -16.89
C LEU A 465 -19.13 -0.71 -17.02
N PHE A 466 -18.04 -0.44 -17.75
CA PHE A 466 -17.55 0.93 -17.96
C PHE A 466 -18.30 1.64 -19.08
N GLU A 467 -18.69 0.91 -20.13
CA GLU A 467 -19.43 1.46 -21.27
C GLU A 467 -20.86 1.85 -20.90
N ASN A 468 -21.48 1.10 -19.99
CA ASN A 468 -22.86 1.33 -19.53
C ASN A 468 -22.94 2.26 -18.32
N ALA A 469 -21.83 2.64 -17.72
CA ALA A 469 -21.81 3.58 -16.63
C ALA A 469 -22.14 4.99 -17.15
N THR A 470 -23.38 5.36 -17.08
CA THR A 470 -23.78 6.76 -17.09
C THR A 470 -23.22 7.42 -15.84
N GLU A 471 -22.82 8.67 -15.95
CA GLU A 471 -22.22 9.56 -14.98
C GLU A 471 -22.26 9.09 -13.53
N MET A 472 -21.08 8.99 -12.92
CA MET A 472 -20.90 8.81 -11.48
C MET A 472 -21.64 7.63 -10.85
N SER A 473 -21.50 6.47 -11.38
CA SER A 473 -21.87 5.27 -10.65
C SER A 473 -20.79 4.83 -9.66
N ALA A 474 -20.18 5.77 -8.95
CA ALA A 474 -19.65 5.49 -7.63
C ALA A 474 -20.87 5.22 -6.77
N PHE A 475 -21.33 3.97 -6.75
CA PHE A 475 -22.42 3.57 -5.87
C PHE A 475 -21.95 3.84 -4.45
N THR A 476 -22.46 4.90 -3.86
CA THR A 476 -22.29 5.08 -2.42
C THR A 476 -23.25 4.12 -1.73
N ILE A 477 -22.76 3.39 -0.75
CA ILE A 477 -23.58 2.47 0.03
C ILE A 477 -24.65 3.21 0.86
N GLU A 478 -24.57 4.53 0.99
CA GLU A 478 -25.53 5.37 1.75
C GLU A 478 -26.99 5.09 1.39
N ASN A 479 -27.23 4.84 0.12
CA ASN A 479 -28.58 4.55 -0.39
C ASN A 479 -28.67 3.12 -0.97
N ALA A 480 -27.73 2.24 -0.65
CA ALA A 480 -27.73 0.89 -1.18
C ALA A 480 -28.86 0.07 -0.54
N THR A 481 -29.58 -0.61 -1.37
CA THR A 481 -30.56 -1.63 -1.00
C THR A 481 -30.13 -2.96 -1.63
N THR A 482 -30.77 -4.05 -1.20
CA THR A 482 -30.56 -5.35 -1.84
C THR A 482 -30.98 -5.39 -3.31
N GLU A 483 -31.74 -4.39 -3.75
CA GLU A 483 -32.24 -4.29 -5.13
C GLU A 483 -31.33 -3.44 -6.02
N ASN A 484 -30.63 -2.45 -5.46
CA ASN A 484 -29.84 -1.49 -6.21
C ASN A 484 -28.33 -1.62 -6.03
N LEU A 485 -27.86 -2.54 -5.18
CA LEU A 485 -26.44 -2.86 -5.05
C LEU A 485 -26.06 -3.92 -6.10
N PRO A 486 -25.46 -3.55 -7.24
CA PRO A 486 -25.16 -4.51 -8.28
C PRO A 486 -23.93 -5.35 -7.88
N ILE A 487 -24.08 -6.66 -7.96
CA ILE A 487 -22.96 -7.60 -7.90
C ILE A 487 -22.80 -8.20 -9.28
N TYR A 488 -21.62 -8.05 -9.86
CA TYR A 488 -21.30 -8.53 -11.19
C TYR A 488 -20.39 -9.74 -11.13
N TYR A 489 -20.73 -10.75 -11.93
CA TYR A 489 -19.89 -11.91 -12.18
C TYR A 489 -19.33 -11.86 -13.60
N LEU A 490 -18.07 -12.21 -13.74
CA LEU A 490 -17.48 -12.56 -15.02
C LEU A 490 -17.80 -14.02 -15.37
N ASN A 491 -18.26 -14.22 -16.58
CA ASN A 491 -18.44 -15.56 -17.12
C ASN A 491 -17.10 -16.25 -17.42
#